data_dd544b0703c7676e2fe8e02a593cbcab
#
_entry.id   dd544b0703c7676e2fe8e02a593cbcab
#
_cell.length_a   1.000
_cell.length_b   1.000
_cell.length_c   1.000
_cell.angle_alpha   90.00
_cell.angle_beta   90.00
_cell.angle_gamma   90.00
#
_symmetry.space_group_name_H-M   'P 1'
#
loop_
_entity.id
_entity.type
_entity.pdbx_description
1 polymer ?
#
loop_
_entity_poly.entity_id
_entity_poly.type
_entity_poly.pdbx_seq_one_letter_code
_entity_poly.pdbx_strand_id
1 'polypeptide(L)'
;MKLTGEFCESLYSTMVKIRRFDEKVAELFLQGVVKGTAHSYVGQEAVAAGACANLREDDFIVSNHRGHGHTIAKGARMDRMMAELMGREDGYCRGLGGSMSTETSS
;
A
#
# COMPACT_ATOMS: atom_id res chain seq x y z
N MET A 1 -4.54 16.10 19.32
CA MET A 1 -5.34 15.06 18.66
C MET A 1 -6.03 14.19 19.69
N LYS A 2 -7.33 14.01 19.57
CA LYS A 2 -8.06 13.08 20.44
C LYS A 2 -8.09 11.70 19.83
N LEU A 3 -7.73 10.68 20.61
CA LEU A 3 -7.87 9.29 20.22
C LEU A 3 -9.30 8.85 20.51
N THR A 4 -10.18 9.02 19.54
CA THR A 4 -11.56 8.52 19.63
C THR A 4 -11.61 7.06 19.23
N GLY A 5 -12.70 6.36 19.60
CA GLY A 5 -12.92 4.99 19.17
C GLY A 5 -12.94 4.85 17.64
N GLU A 6 -13.60 5.77 16.95
CA GLU A 6 -13.66 5.78 15.49
C GLU A 6 -12.29 5.97 14.86
N PHE A 7 -11.46 6.86 15.43
CA PHE A 7 -10.12 7.09 14.92
C PHE A 7 -9.24 5.85 15.11
N CYS A 8 -9.32 5.21 16.25
CA CYS A 8 -8.58 3.98 16.52
C CYS A 8 -9.01 2.84 15.59
N GLU A 9 -10.31 2.71 15.32
CA GLU A 9 -10.82 1.72 14.36
C GLU A 9 -10.30 2.00 12.95
N SER A 10 -10.25 3.26 12.54
CA SER A 10 -9.71 3.67 11.25
C SER A 10 -8.24 3.31 11.12
N LEU A 11 -7.44 3.59 12.15
CA LEU A 11 -6.02 3.21 12.17
C LEU A 11 -5.85 1.69 12.04
N TYR A 12 -6.61 0.95 12.83
CA TYR A 12 -6.55 -0.52 12.79
C TYR A 12 -6.95 -1.07 11.43
N SER A 13 -8.04 -0.54 10.84
CA SER A 13 -8.49 -0.93 9.52
C SER A 13 -7.40 -0.73 8.47
N THR A 14 -6.72 0.41 8.50
CA THR A 14 -5.61 0.70 7.58
C THR A 14 -4.46 -0.29 7.77
N MET A 15 -4.10 -0.58 9.02
CA MET A 15 -3.04 -1.55 9.32
C MET A 15 -3.39 -2.95 8.81
N VAL A 16 -4.64 -3.38 8.96
CA VAL A 16 -5.11 -4.68 8.46
C VAL A 16 -5.05 -4.73 6.95
N LYS A 17 -5.47 -3.67 6.27
CA LYS A 17 -5.40 -3.59 4.80
C LYS A 17 -3.96 -3.74 4.31
N ILE A 18 -3.02 -3.04 4.94
CA ILE A 18 -1.59 -3.12 4.58
C ILE A 18 -1.09 -4.54 4.78
N ARG A 19 -1.38 -5.14 5.93
CA ARG A 19 -0.93 -6.51 6.26
C ARG A 19 -1.49 -7.52 5.25
N ARG A 20 -2.79 -7.45 4.98
CA ARG A 20 -3.45 -8.38 4.05
C ARG A 20 -2.93 -8.23 2.64
N PHE A 21 -2.69 -6.99 2.20
CA PHE A 21 -2.13 -6.74 0.88
C PHE A 21 -0.75 -7.37 0.73
N ASP A 22 0.14 -7.12 1.69
CA ASP A 22 1.51 -7.64 1.64
C ASP A 22 1.55 -9.17 1.74
N GLU A 23 0.70 -9.75 2.58
CA GLU A 23 0.61 -11.22 2.68
C GLU A 23 0.16 -11.84 1.37
N LYS A 24 -0.80 -11.19 0.69
CA LYS A 24 -1.29 -11.68 -0.60
C LYS A 24 -0.23 -11.53 -1.68
N VAL A 25 0.52 -10.44 -1.67
CA VAL A 25 1.64 -10.24 -2.61
C VAL A 25 2.68 -11.35 -2.44
N ALA A 26 3.04 -11.67 -1.19
CA ALA A 26 3.99 -12.73 -0.92
C ALA A 26 3.50 -14.09 -1.43
N GLU A 27 2.23 -14.40 -1.23
CA GLU A 27 1.60 -15.63 -1.72
C GLU A 27 1.66 -15.70 -3.25
N LEU A 28 1.28 -14.61 -3.92
CA LEU A 28 1.28 -14.57 -5.39
C LEU A 28 2.69 -14.60 -5.96
N PHE A 29 3.67 -14.04 -5.26
CA PHE A 29 5.07 -14.12 -5.66
C PHE A 29 5.54 -15.58 -5.67
N LEU A 30 5.20 -16.35 -4.63
CA LEU A 30 5.55 -17.77 -4.56
C LEU A 30 4.87 -18.59 -5.64
N GLN A 31 3.70 -18.17 -6.11
CA GLN A 31 2.97 -18.81 -7.21
C GLN A 31 3.48 -18.37 -8.59
N GLY A 32 4.40 -17.43 -8.65
CA GLY A 32 4.93 -16.91 -9.92
C GLY A 32 4.04 -15.91 -10.64
N VAL A 33 2.95 -15.47 -10.02
CA VAL A 33 2.02 -14.50 -10.60
C VAL A 33 2.56 -13.09 -10.53
N VAL A 34 3.21 -12.74 -9.42
CA VAL A 34 3.90 -11.45 -9.23
C VAL A 34 5.38 -11.70 -9.52
N LYS A 35 5.94 -10.92 -10.44
CA LYS A 35 7.34 -11.03 -10.86
C LYS A 35 8.14 -9.83 -10.38
N GLY A 36 9.47 -10.00 -10.33
CA GLY A 36 10.38 -8.94 -9.92
C GLY A 36 10.58 -8.90 -8.42
N THR A 37 11.04 -7.74 -7.93
CA THR A 37 11.34 -7.54 -6.52
C THR A 37 10.17 -6.84 -5.84
N ALA A 38 9.65 -7.44 -4.76
CA ALA A 38 8.64 -6.83 -3.92
C ALA A 38 9.11 -6.85 -2.47
N HIS A 39 9.05 -5.72 -1.80
CA HIS A 39 9.48 -5.58 -0.41
C HIS A 39 8.26 -5.48 0.50
N SER A 40 8.23 -6.31 1.54
CA SER A 40 7.11 -6.35 2.49
C SER A 40 7.13 -5.18 3.47
N TYR A 41 5.95 -4.70 3.82
CA TYR A 41 5.75 -3.72 4.87
C TYR A 41 5.27 -4.35 6.18
N VAL A 42 5.19 -5.66 6.23
CA VAL A 42 4.73 -6.41 7.42
C VAL A 42 5.57 -6.05 8.64
N GLY A 43 4.90 -5.71 9.73
CA GLY A 43 5.54 -5.27 10.96
C GLY A 43 5.69 -3.76 11.09
N GLN A 44 5.44 -2.99 10.03
CA GLN A 44 5.57 -1.54 10.03
C GLN A 44 4.23 -0.82 9.75
N GLU A 45 3.12 -1.53 9.79
CA GLU A 45 1.80 -1.02 9.43
C GLU A 45 1.40 0.20 10.27
N ALA A 46 1.75 0.20 11.56
CA ALA A 46 1.39 1.30 12.45
C ALA A 46 2.09 2.61 12.05
N VAL A 47 3.29 2.53 11.51
CA VAL A 47 4.03 3.73 11.07
C VAL A 47 3.29 4.40 9.92
N ALA A 48 2.92 3.63 8.91
CA ALA A 48 2.19 4.16 7.77
C ALA A 48 0.80 4.66 8.15
N ALA A 49 0.05 3.87 8.90
CA ALA A 49 -1.31 4.23 9.32
C ALA A 49 -1.30 5.50 10.18
N GLY A 50 -0.40 5.57 11.17
CA GLY A 50 -0.32 6.71 12.07
C GLY A 50 0.13 7.99 11.37
N ALA A 51 1.16 7.90 10.54
CA ALA A 51 1.65 9.06 9.81
C ALA A 51 0.61 9.60 8.82
N CYS A 52 0.04 8.72 7.99
CA CYS A 52 -0.88 9.15 6.95
C CYS A 52 -2.25 9.59 7.49
N ALA A 53 -2.68 9.09 8.65
CA ALA A 53 -3.92 9.51 9.28
C ALA A 53 -3.90 11.00 9.68
N ASN A 54 -2.74 11.60 9.76
CA ASN A 54 -2.56 13.01 10.12
C ASN A 54 -2.33 13.90 8.89
N LEU A 55 -2.38 13.33 7.69
CA LEU A 55 -2.19 14.07 6.44
C LEU A 55 -3.54 14.38 5.80
N ARG A 56 -3.56 15.45 5.01
CA ARG A 56 -4.67 15.77 4.14
C ARG A 56 -4.50 15.06 2.80
N GLU A 57 -5.59 14.92 2.03
CA GLU A 57 -5.56 14.25 0.73
C GLU A 57 -4.58 14.90 -0.25
N ASP A 58 -4.42 16.23 -0.17
CA ASP A 58 -3.54 16.99 -1.05
C ASP A 58 -2.08 17.05 -0.57
N ASP A 59 -1.78 16.46 0.58
CA ASP A 59 -0.40 16.36 1.06
C ASP A 59 0.35 15.30 0.27
N PHE A 60 1.62 15.57 -0.02
CA PHE A 60 2.49 14.63 -0.71
C PHE A 60 3.33 13.85 0.29
N ILE A 61 3.65 12.61 -0.05
CA ILE A 61 4.58 11.81 0.72
C ILE A 61 5.71 11.33 -0.19
N VAL A 62 6.89 11.18 0.40
CA VAL A 62 8.04 10.57 -0.27
C VAL A 62 8.24 9.20 0.38
N SER A 63 8.42 8.19 -0.44
CA SER A 63 8.49 6.81 0.01
C SER A 63 9.74 6.12 -0.51
N ASN A 64 9.98 4.92 -0.03
CA ASN A 64 11.13 4.10 -0.38
C ASN A 64 10.68 2.77 -0.99
N HIS A 65 11.58 1.79 -1.03
CA HIS A 65 11.32 0.47 -1.60
C HIS A 65 10.27 -0.36 -0.83
N ARG A 66 9.80 0.10 0.33
CA ARG A 66 8.71 -0.50 1.12
C ARG A 66 7.47 0.38 1.07
N GLY A 67 7.15 0.87 -0.12
CA GLY A 67 6.11 1.88 -0.31
C GLY A 67 4.67 1.40 -0.28
N HIS A 68 4.40 0.09 -0.31
CA HIS A 68 3.02 -0.42 -0.36
C HIS A 68 2.19 0.07 0.82
N GLY A 69 2.76 0.03 2.04
CA GLY A 69 2.07 0.51 3.22
C GLY A 69 1.77 2.00 3.16
N HIS A 70 2.72 2.78 2.71
CA HIS A 70 2.55 4.23 2.56
C HIS A 70 1.46 4.55 1.52
N THR A 71 1.48 3.84 0.40
CA THR A 71 0.53 4.05 -0.69
C THR A 71 -0.89 3.69 -0.25
N ILE A 72 -1.07 2.56 0.43
CA ILE A 72 -2.38 2.14 0.95
C ILE A 72 -2.88 3.13 2.00
N ALA A 73 -2.03 3.53 2.93
CA ALA A 73 -2.41 4.46 3.99
C ALA A 73 -2.79 5.84 3.44
N LYS A 74 -2.22 6.23 2.30
CA LYS A 74 -2.54 7.49 1.62
C LYS A 74 -3.83 7.41 0.81
N GLY A 75 -4.44 6.23 0.66
CA GLY A 75 -5.75 6.06 0.03
C GLY A 75 -5.74 5.45 -1.36
N ALA A 76 -4.64 4.82 -1.77
CA ALA A 76 -4.58 4.17 -3.08
C ALA A 76 -5.51 2.97 -3.15
N ARG A 77 -5.98 2.68 -4.35
CA ARG A 77 -6.82 1.51 -4.60
C ARG A 77 -5.95 0.26 -4.66
N MET A 78 -6.23 -0.69 -3.76
CA MET A 78 -5.45 -1.93 -3.66
C MET A 78 -5.61 -2.80 -4.90
N ASP A 79 -6.78 -2.78 -5.56
CA ASP A 79 -7.00 -3.53 -6.78
C ASP A 79 -6.07 -3.07 -7.91
N ARG A 80 -5.88 -1.76 -8.05
CA ARG A 80 -4.95 -1.20 -9.05
C ARG A 80 -3.50 -1.46 -8.69
N MET A 81 -3.16 -1.42 -7.41
CA MET A 81 -1.81 -1.77 -6.95
C MET A 81 -1.50 -3.23 -7.29
N MET A 82 -2.44 -4.11 -7.01
CA MET A 82 -2.27 -5.53 -7.32
C MET A 82 -2.18 -5.78 -8.82
N ALA A 83 -3.00 -5.07 -9.60
CA ALA A 83 -2.95 -5.16 -11.07
C ALA A 83 -1.58 -4.74 -11.60
N GLU A 84 -0.99 -3.69 -11.03
CA GLU A 84 0.36 -3.24 -11.41
C GLU A 84 1.41 -4.31 -11.12
N LEU A 85 1.34 -4.92 -9.92
CA LEU A 85 2.26 -5.98 -9.53
C LEU A 85 2.15 -7.22 -10.43
N MET A 86 0.95 -7.48 -10.94
CA MET A 86 0.69 -8.61 -11.83
C MET A 86 0.97 -8.29 -13.30
N GLY A 87 1.45 -7.09 -13.60
CA GLY A 87 1.75 -6.66 -14.97
C GLY A 87 0.52 -6.39 -15.81
N ARG A 88 -0.61 -6.01 -15.21
CA ARG A 88 -1.87 -5.77 -15.90
C ARG A 88 -2.05 -4.30 -16.27
N GLU A 89 -2.81 -4.07 -17.34
CA GLU A 89 -3.11 -2.72 -17.84
C GLU A 89 -3.87 -1.86 -16.85
N ASP A 90 -4.69 -2.47 -16.00
CA ASP A 90 -5.48 -1.76 -15.00
C ASP A 90 -4.66 -1.20 -13.83
N GLY A 91 -3.37 -1.49 -13.78
CA GLY A 91 -2.47 -0.97 -12.77
C GLY A 91 -2.19 0.52 -12.96
N TYR A 92 -1.64 1.16 -11.94
CA TYR A 92 -1.33 2.59 -11.96
C TYR A 92 -0.35 2.98 -13.06
N CYS A 93 0.57 2.08 -13.45
CA CYS A 93 1.52 2.30 -14.54
C CYS A 93 1.31 1.29 -15.68
N ARG A 94 0.09 0.86 -15.87
CA ARG A 94 -0.31 -0.11 -16.91
C ARG A 94 0.49 -1.41 -16.89
N GLY A 95 0.95 -1.82 -15.71
CA GLY A 95 1.72 -3.03 -15.52
C GLY A 95 3.20 -2.92 -15.88
N LEU A 96 3.68 -1.74 -16.23
CA LEU A 96 5.05 -1.56 -16.72
C LEU A 96 6.08 -1.33 -15.60
N GLY A 97 5.63 -0.85 -14.45
CA GLY A 97 6.54 -0.47 -13.37
C GLY A 97 6.71 -1.49 -12.24
N GLY A 98 5.74 -2.36 -12.05
CA GLY A 98 5.77 -3.37 -10.99
C GLY A 98 5.65 -2.77 -9.59
N SER A 99 6.27 -3.43 -8.62
CA SER A 99 6.14 -3.08 -7.20
C SER A 99 6.53 -1.65 -6.87
N MET A 100 7.52 -1.10 -7.53
CA MET A 100 8.03 0.25 -7.24
C MET A 100 7.18 1.36 -7.86
N SER A 101 6.19 1.02 -8.67
CA SER A 101 5.39 1.99 -9.42
C SER A 101 3.91 1.92 -9.06
N THR A 102 3.59 1.51 -7.84
CA THR A 102 2.20 1.47 -7.36
C THR A 102 1.77 2.80 -6.74
N GLU A 103 2.62 3.79 -6.76
CA GLU A 103 2.32 5.10 -6.19
C GLU A 103 1.29 5.86 -7.03
N THR A 104 0.42 6.58 -6.34
CA THR A 104 -0.55 7.43 -6.99
C THR A 104 -0.11 8.89 -6.86
N SER A 105 -0.35 9.66 -7.90
CA SER A 105 0.02 11.07 -7.98
C SER A 105 -1.12 12.00 -7.56
N SER A 106 -2.05 11.56 -6.81
CA SER A 106 -3.18 12.43 -6.48
C SER A 106 -2.92 13.33 -5.34
#